data_84aa94548e65c2d79e461338cd6ccc09
#
_entry.id   84aa94548e65c2d79e461338cd6ccc09
#
_cell.length_a   1.000
_cell.length_b   1.000
_cell.length_c   1.000
_cell.angle_alpha   90.00
_cell.angle_beta   90.00
_cell.angle_gamma   90.00
#
_symmetry.space_group_name_H-M   'P 1'
#
loop_
_entity.id
_entity.type
_entity.pdbx_description
1 polymer ?
#
loop_
_entity_poly.entity_id
_entity_poly.type
_entity_poly.pdbx_seq_one_letter_code
_entity_poly.pdbx_strand_id
1 'polypeptide(L)'
;MDPESVSSELYRQFDVLVCTGELVFSGSLRCDFSQRLIDALNEGVKAETRSRIRDFLPLSDVTITDLKGGTTTVPRLHISKNNIIFVAQAMSITPGKPLTTYPFREKLPVTIMAYAAGAAATPYRMNGCIYIDTWGQITDTLETEDRFMPLTQAEIDPAMPGNRSHFDFVALNKERIVSICEMPGN
;
A
#
# COMPACT_ATOMS: atom_id res chain seq x y z
N MET A 1 -16.84 20.07 -28.37
CA MET A 1 -16.12 19.94 -27.07
C MET A 1 -16.60 18.65 -26.46
N ASP A 2 -15.76 17.60 -26.51
CA ASP A 2 -16.11 16.28 -26.01
C ASP A 2 -16.14 16.31 -24.47
N PRO A 3 -17.22 15.85 -23.84
CA PRO A 3 -17.34 15.83 -22.38
C PRO A 3 -16.36 14.86 -21.67
N GLU A 4 -15.70 13.98 -22.41
CA GLU A 4 -14.73 13.02 -21.87
C GLU A 4 -13.36 13.62 -21.52
N SER A 5 -12.99 14.78 -22.11
CA SER A 5 -11.69 15.39 -21.88
C SER A 5 -11.56 16.14 -20.55
N VAL A 6 -12.67 16.53 -19.92
CA VAL A 6 -12.69 17.32 -18.67
C VAL A 6 -12.61 16.42 -17.44
N SER A 7 -12.96 15.13 -17.54
CA SER A 7 -13.01 14.22 -16.40
C SER A 7 -11.66 13.61 -15.99
N SER A 8 -10.66 13.61 -16.86
CA SER A 8 -9.36 12.99 -16.58
C SER A 8 -8.46 13.82 -15.65
N GLU A 9 -8.67 15.12 -15.56
CA GLU A 9 -7.86 16.03 -14.74
C GLU A 9 -8.21 16.00 -13.24
N LEU A 10 -9.37 15.44 -12.88
CA LEU A 10 -9.86 15.42 -11.50
C LEU A 10 -9.42 14.18 -10.70
N TYR A 11 -8.84 13.18 -11.35
CA TYR A 11 -8.52 11.90 -10.73
C TYR A 11 -7.06 11.53 -10.94
N ARG A 12 -6.51 10.89 -9.91
CA ARG A 12 -5.19 10.27 -9.94
C ARG A 12 -5.35 8.75 -9.98
N GLN A 13 -4.53 8.09 -10.78
CA GLN A 13 -4.48 6.64 -10.88
C GLN A 13 -3.16 6.13 -10.29
N PHE A 14 -3.26 5.09 -9.47
CA PHE A 14 -2.13 4.34 -8.94
C PHE A 14 -2.19 2.91 -9.44
N ASP A 15 -1.14 2.43 -10.06
CA ASP A 15 -0.97 1.00 -10.28
C ASP A 15 -0.44 0.39 -8.99
N VAL A 16 -1.21 -0.56 -8.48
CA VAL A 16 -0.96 -1.15 -7.17
C VAL A 16 -0.90 -2.66 -7.23
N LEU A 17 -0.16 -3.21 -6.27
CA LEU A 17 -0.11 -4.62 -5.97
C LEU A 17 -0.62 -4.79 -4.53
N VAL A 18 -1.73 -5.54 -4.39
CA VAL A 18 -2.39 -5.76 -3.09
C VAL A 18 -2.18 -7.20 -2.67
N CYS A 19 -1.61 -7.40 -1.50
CA CYS A 19 -1.39 -8.74 -0.92
C CYS A 19 -2.39 -9.02 0.20
N THR A 20 -3.06 -10.17 0.11
CA THR A 20 -3.97 -10.68 1.16
C THR A 20 -3.47 -11.98 1.79
N GLY A 21 -2.26 -12.44 1.42
CA GLY A 21 -1.63 -13.67 1.88
C GLY A 21 -1.79 -14.81 0.88
N GLU A 22 -2.99 -15.23 0.57
CA GLU A 22 -3.24 -16.31 -0.40
C GLU A 22 -3.33 -15.83 -1.84
N LEU A 23 -3.72 -14.57 -2.01
CA LEU A 23 -3.92 -13.94 -3.31
C LEU A 23 -3.15 -12.64 -3.39
N VAL A 24 -2.63 -12.38 -4.57
CA VAL A 24 -2.04 -11.10 -4.93
C VAL A 24 -2.85 -10.50 -6.08
N PHE A 25 -3.26 -9.26 -5.92
CA PHE A 25 -4.05 -8.52 -6.89
C PHE A 25 -3.19 -7.42 -7.48
N SER A 26 -3.03 -7.40 -8.80
CA SER A 26 -2.41 -6.29 -9.53
C SER A 26 -3.49 -5.56 -10.29
N GLY A 27 -3.60 -4.24 -10.11
CA GLY A 27 -4.64 -3.45 -10.75
C GLY A 27 -4.47 -1.97 -10.51
N SER A 28 -5.43 -1.19 -10.98
CA SER A 28 -5.40 0.27 -10.91
C SER A 28 -6.40 0.79 -9.87
N LEU A 29 -5.90 1.61 -8.94
CA LEU A 29 -6.70 2.37 -7.99
C LEU A 29 -6.89 3.79 -8.51
N ARG A 30 -8.13 4.22 -8.68
CA ARG A 30 -8.48 5.59 -9.03
C ARG A 30 -8.98 6.35 -7.80
N CYS A 31 -8.42 7.51 -7.52
CA CYS A 31 -8.82 8.35 -6.40
C CYS A 31 -8.76 9.84 -6.79
N ASP A 32 -9.24 10.71 -5.91
CA ASP A 32 -9.17 12.17 -6.09
C ASP A 32 -7.71 12.61 -6.33
N PHE A 33 -7.51 13.57 -7.22
CA PHE A 33 -6.17 14.07 -7.57
C PHE A 33 -5.37 14.55 -6.35
N SER A 34 -6.04 15.06 -5.34
CA SER A 34 -5.42 15.56 -4.10
C SER A 34 -5.00 14.44 -3.14
N GLN A 35 -5.50 13.21 -3.31
CA GLN A 35 -5.21 12.09 -2.43
C GLN A 35 -3.88 11.41 -2.79
N ARG A 36 -3.05 11.14 -1.78
CA ARG A 36 -1.95 10.17 -1.90
C ARG A 36 -2.52 8.75 -1.72
N LEU A 37 -1.77 7.74 -2.13
CA LEU A 37 -2.19 6.34 -1.94
C LEU A 37 -2.51 6.03 -0.47
N ILE A 38 -1.67 6.49 0.46
CA ILE A 38 -1.88 6.24 1.89
C ILE A 38 -3.16 6.92 2.42
N ASP A 39 -3.46 8.13 1.93
CA ASP A 39 -4.67 8.86 2.33
C ASP A 39 -5.93 8.14 1.82
N ALA A 40 -5.90 7.64 0.57
CA ALA A 40 -6.99 6.84 0.01
C ALA A 40 -7.22 5.53 0.78
N LEU A 41 -6.16 4.93 1.28
CA LEU A 41 -6.25 3.71 2.09
C LEU A 41 -6.82 3.97 3.49
N ASN A 42 -6.42 5.04 4.15
CA ASN A 42 -6.83 5.37 5.53
C ASN A 42 -8.19 6.08 5.58
N GLU A 43 -8.34 7.16 4.82
CA GLU A 43 -9.56 7.98 4.85
C GLU A 43 -10.70 7.42 3.99
N GLY A 44 -10.39 6.52 3.07
CA GLY A 44 -11.29 5.99 2.05
C GLY A 44 -11.14 6.67 0.70
N VAL A 45 -11.43 5.89 -0.34
CA VAL A 45 -11.39 6.35 -1.72
C VAL A 45 -12.58 7.27 -1.97
N LYS A 46 -12.31 8.50 -2.40
CA LYS A 46 -13.33 9.39 -2.90
C LYS A 46 -13.71 8.92 -4.30
N ALA A 47 -14.87 8.26 -4.39
CA ALA A 47 -15.45 7.85 -5.66
C ALA A 47 -16.07 9.05 -6.38
N GLU A 48 -16.38 8.88 -7.66
CA GLU A 48 -17.14 9.87 -8.48
C GLU A 48 -18.50 10.23 -7.88
N THR A 49 -19.06 9.32 -7.09
CA THR A 49 -20.21 9.57 -6.22
C THR A 49 -19.73 10.21 -4.92
N ARG A 50 -20.45 11.15 -4.37
CA ARG A 50 -20.10 11.94 -3.16
C ARG A 50 -19.79 11.10 -1.90
N SER A 51 -19.93 9.77 -1.95
CA SER A 51 -19.67 8.85 -0.85
C SER A 51 -18.23 8.33 -0.88
N ARG A 52 -17.60 8.24 0.30
CA ARG A 52 -16.28 7.61 0.46
C ARG A 52 -16.44 6.10 0.69
N ILE A 53 -15.67 5.30 -0.04
CA ILE A 53 -15.56 3.85 0.21
C ILE A 53 -14.46 3.63 1.24
N ARG A 54 -14.83 3.32 2.47
CA ARG A 54 -13.88 3.22 3.60
C ARG A 54 -13.33 1.81 3.80
N ASP A 55 -14.21 0.80 3.80
CA ASP A 55 -13.84 -0.57 4.21
C ASP A 55 -13.37 -1.46 3.07
N PHE A 56 -13.57 -1.01 1.84
CA PHE A 56 -13.15 -1.72 0.64
C PHE A 56 -12.22 -0.87 -0.19
N LEU A 57 -11.30 -1.57 -0.89
CA LEU A 57 -10.41 -0.98 -1.88
C LEU A 57 -10.94 -1.35 -3.27
N PRO A 58 -11.50 -0.38 -4.02
CA PRO A 58 -11.95 -0.62 -5.40
C PRO A 58 -10.73 -0.62 -6.33
N LEU A 59 -10.64 -1.65 -7.18
CA LEU A 59 -9.62 -1.74 -8.22
C LEU A 59 -10.28 -1.97 -9.58
N SER A 60 -9.64 -1.48 -10.63
CA SER A 60 -9.97 -1.72 -12.04
C SER A 60 -8.86 -2.50 -12.71
N ASP A 61 -9.22 -3.23 -13.78
CA ASP A 61 -8.29 -3.99 -14.63
C ASP A 61 -7.40 -4.94 -13.80
N VAL A 62 -8.06 -5.77 -12.99
CA VAL A 62 -7.39 -6.55 -11.95
C VAL A 62 -6.95 -7.90 -12.48
N THR A 63 -5.67 -8.22 -12.28
CA THR A 63 -5.12 -9.56 -12.38
C THR A 63 -4.97 -10.15 -10.98
N ILE A 64 -5.60 -11.28 -10.74
CA ILE A 64 -5.55 -12.04 -9.50
C ILE A 64 -4.55 -13.17 -9.70
N THR A 65 -3.56 -13.28 -8.83
CA THR A 65 -2.57 -14.36 -8.85
C THR A 65 -2.66 -15.15 -7.55
N ASP A 66 -2.82 -16.45 -7.62
CA ASP A 66 -2.79 -17.35 -6.47
C ASP A 66 -1.35 -17.79 -6.13
N LEU A 67 -1.19 -18.46 -4.99
CA LEU A 67 0.12 -18.99 -4.54
C LEU A 67 0.72 -20.05 -5.46
N LYS A 68 -0.08 -20.65 -6.35
CA LYS A 68 0.37 -21.66 -7.32
C LYS A 68 0.76 -21.04 -8.66
N GLY A 69 0.61 -19.71 -8.79
CA GLY A 69 0.88 -18.97 -10.01
C GLY A 69 -0.26 -18.96 -11.02
N GLY A 70 -1.43 -19.49 -10.64
CA GLY A 70 -2.66 -19.38 -11.43
C GLY A 70 -3.11 -17.92 -11.50
N THR A 71 -3.54 -17.47 -12.70
CA THR A 71 -3.95 -16.07 -12.92
C THR A 71 -5.36 -15.99 -13.48
N THR A 72 -6.12 -15.01 -13.00
CA THR A 72 -7.46 -14.68 -13.50
C THR A 72 -7.58 -13.17 -13.61
N THR A 73 -8.24 -12.67 -14.64
CA THR A 73 -8.46 -11.24 -14.84
C THR A 73 -9.93 -10.88 -14.67
N VAL A 74 -10.20 -9.75 -14.02
CA VAL A 74 -11.54 -9.20 -13.86
C VAL A 74 -11.52 -7.68 -14.08
N PRO A 75 -12.56 -7.08 -14.68
CA PRO A 75 -12.57 -5.66 -15.00
C PRO A 75 -12.65 -4.77 -13.77
N ARG A 76 -13.33 -5.23 -12.70
CA ARG A 76 -13.47 -4.48 -11.43
C ARG A 76 -13.58 -5.45 -10.26
N LEU A 77 -12.97 -5.05 -9.14
CA LEU A 77 -12.97 -5.81 -7.90
C LEU A 77 -12.97 -4.86 -6.69
N HIS A 78 -13.59 -5.30 -5.59
CA HIS A 78 -13.53 -4.62 -4.30
C HIS A 78 -12.89 -5.56 -3.28
N ILE A 79 -11.76 -5.16 -2.71
CA ILE A 79 -11.03 -5.95 -1.71
C ILE A 79 -11.36 -5.39 -0.33
N SER A 80 -11.79 -6.24 0.59
CA SER A 80 -11.96 -5.83 1.99
C SER A 80 -10.60 -5.45 2.58
N LYS A 81 -10.49 -4.25 3.11
CA LYS A 81 -9.26 -3.74 3.74
C LYS A 81 -8.83 -4.58 4.94
N ASN A 82 -9.79 -5.27 5.59
CA ASN A 82 -9.50 -6.19 6.69
C ASN A 82 -8.66 -7.39 6.27
N ASN A 83 -8.70 -7.77 5.00
CA ASN A 83 -7.93 -8.90 4.48
C ASN A 83 -6.58 -8.50 3.89
N ILE A 84 -6.34 -7.21 3.71
CA ILE A 84 -5.10 -6.71 3.12
C ILE A 84 -3.98 -6.77 4.16
N ILE A 85 -2.85 -7.35 3.77
CA ILE A 85 -1.60 -7.29 4.53
C ILE A 85 -0.87 -6.00 4.17
N PHE A 86 -0.68 -5.76 2.88
CA PHE A 86 -0.06 -4.54 2.38
C PHE A 86 -0.53 -4.19 0.97
N VAL A 87 -0.34 -2.94 0.61
CA VAL A 87 -0.51 -2.40 -0.74
C VAL A 87 0.82 -1.79 -1.17
N ALA A 88 1.44 -2.37 -2.19
CA ALA A 88 2.65 -1.81 -2.79
C ALA A 88 2.29 -0.98 -4.03
N GLN A 89 2.92 0.16 -4.19
CA GLN A 89 2.81 0.92 -5.42
C GLN A 89 3.71 0.26 -6.47
N ALA A 90 3.12 -0.19 -7.58
CA ALA A 90 3.90 -0.60 -8.75
C ALA A 90 4.66 0.64 -9.25
N MET A 91 5.89 0.45 -9.72
CA MET A 91 6.78 1.55 -10.14
C MET A 91 6.01 2.57 -10.97
N SER A 92 5.88 3.79 -10.45
CA SER A 92 5.33 4.91 -11.21
C SER A 92 6.37 5.31 -12.26
N ILE A 93 6.01 5.23 -13.53
CA ILE A 93 6.82 5.76 -14.65
C ILE A 93 6.89 7.30 -14.57
N THR A 94 6.02 7.91 -13.82
CA THR A 94 6.03 9.35 -13.56
C THR A 94 6.90 9.60 -12.32
N PRO A 95 8.02 10.34 -12.43
CA PRO A 95 8.75 10.78 -11.27
C PRO A 95 7.79 11.61 -10.41
N GLY A 96 7.24 10.98 -9.38
CA GLY A 96 6.49 11.72 -8.37
C GLY A 96 7.42 12.82 -7.85
N LYS A 97 6.89 14.02 -7.65
CA LYS A 97 7.63 15.03 -6.86
C LYS A 97 8.20 14.31 -5.64
N PRO A 98 9.52 14.47 -5.35
CA PRO A 98 10.09 13.89 -4.15
C PRO A 98 9.17 14.25 -3.00
N LEU A 99 8.82 13.24 -2.19
CA LEU A 99 8.10 13.45 -0.93
C LEU A 99 8.74 14.66 -0.30
N THR A 100 8.00 15.74 -0.16
CA THR A 100 8.48 16.99 0.45
C THR A 100 9.26 16.58 1.68
N THR A 101 10.55 16.87 1.70
CA THR A 101 11.42 16.60 2.84
C THR A 101 10.80 17.37 3.98
N TYR A 102 10.05 16.70 4.84
CA TYR A 102 9.57 17.31 6.08
C TYR A 102 10.81 17.53 6.93
N PRO A 103 11.20 18.78 7.19
CA PRO A 103 12.50 19.12 7.80
C PRO A 103 12.68 18.57 9.21
N PHE A 104 11.67 17.93 9.78
CA PHE A 104 11.63 17.41 11.15
C PHE A 104 11.35 15.90 11.21
N ARG A 105 11.59 15.16 10.12
CA ARG A 105 11.39 13.71 10.11
C ARG A 105 12.69 12.97 9.81
N GLU A 106 12.96 11.97 10.63
CA GLU A 106 14.09 11.08 10.48
C GLU A 106 13.64 9.75 9.86
N LYS A 107 14.52 9.15 9.08
CA LYS A 107 14.33 7.80 8.55
C LYS A 107 14.78 6.79 9.59
N LEU A 108 13.88 5.95 10.04
CA LEU A 108 14.17 4.84 10.92
C LEU A 108 14.14 3.54 10.10
N PRO A 109 15.30 2.85 9.93
CA PRO A 109 15.33 1.54 9.29
C PRO A 109 14.68 0.50 10.19
N VAL A 110 13.81 -0.33 9.61
CA VAL A 110 13.05 -1.33 10.34
C VAL A 110 12.98 -2.67 9.60
N THR A 111 12.85 -3.75 10.37
CA THR A 111 12.41 -5.06 9.89
C THR A 111 11.05 -5.35 10.47
N ILE A 112 10.09 -5.68 9.63
CA ILE A 112 8.70 -5.95 9.99
C ILE A 112 8.34 -7.37 9.59
N MET A 113 7.65 -8.09 10.49
CA MET A 113 7.00 -9.36 10.19
C MET A 113 5.51 -9.16 10.17
N ALA A 114 4.85 -9.56 9.07
CA ALA A 114 3.42 -9.45 8.90
C ALA A 114 2.81 -10.78 8.40
N TYR A 115 1.56 -11.06 8.80
CA TYR A 115 0.84 -12.29 8.45
C TYR A 115 -0.51 -12.02 7.79
N ALA A 116 -0.93 -12.98 6.95
CA ALA A 116 -2.33 -13.13 6.63
C ALA A 116 -3.14 -13.56 7.86
N ALA A 117 -4.43 -13.23 7.90
CA ALA A 117 -5.35 -13.83 8.87
C ALA A 117 -5.57 -15.30 8.51
N GLY A 118 -5.15 -16.21 9.39
CA GLY A 118 -5.32 -17.65 9.20
C GLY A 118 -4.02 -18.44 9.43
N ALA A 119 -4.15 -19.65 9.94
CA ALA A 119 -3.09 -20.38 10.64
C ALA A 119 -2.00 -21.03 9.79
N ALA A 120 -1.97 -20.89 8.47
CA ALA A 120 -1.02 -21.61 7.61
C ALA A 120 -0.17 -20.72 6.71
N ALA A 121 -0.26 -19.40 6.83
CA ALA A 121 0.44 -18.51 5.93
C ALA A 121 1.90 -18.30 6.35
N THR A 122 2.81 -18.38 5.38
CA THR A 122 4.19 -17.95 5.54
C THR A 122 4.21 -16.45 5.87
N PRO A 123 4.96 -16.02 6.90
CA PRO A 123 5.07 -14.60 7.21
C PRO A 123 5.77 -13.85 6.08
N TYR A 124 5.36 -12.62 5.87
CA TYR A 124 6.09 -11.66 5.05
C TYR A 124 7.09 -10.93 5.94
N ARG A 125 8.36 -11.02 5.57
CA ARG A 125 9.42 -10.20 6.15
C ARG A 125 9.61 -8.99 5.25
N MET A 126 9.59 -7.80 5.85
CA MET A 126 9.77 -6.55 5.13
C MET A 126 10.88 -5.75 5.79
N ASN A 127 11.90 -5.41 5.02
CA ASN A 127 12.93 -4.46 5.42
C ASN A 127 12.62 -3.12 4.73
N GLY A 128 12.79 -2.02 5.43
CA GLY A 128 12.52 -0.70 4.83
C GLY A 128 12.72 0.42 5.82
N CYS A 129 12.20 1.59 5.48
CA CYS A 129 12.30 2.75 6.35
C CYS A 129 10.91 3.33 6.63
N ILE A 130 10.66 3.69 7.88
CA ILE A 130 9.55 4.54 8.29
C ILE A 130 10.08 5.95 8.60
N TYR A 131 9.20 6.94 8.51
CA TYR A 131 9.52 8.31 8.90
C TYR A 131 8.90 8.60 10.25
N ILE A 132 9.73 8.94 11.22
CA ILE A 132 9.33 9.39 12.55
C ILE A 132 9.69 10.87 12.72
N ASP A 133 8.99 11.57 13.58
CA ASP A 133 9.39 12.91 13.95
C ASP A 133 10.72 12.88 14.71
N THR A 134 11.56 13.91 14.58
CA THR A 134 12.94 13.95 15.11
C THR A 134 13.06 13.61 16.61
N TRP A 135 11.99 13.80 17.37
CA TRP A 135 11.91 13.45 18.80
C TRP A 135 10.89 12.37 19.09
N GLY A 136 10.31 11.76 18.03
CA GLY A 136 9.29 10.74 18.15
C GLY A 136 9.88 9.35 18.30
N GLN A 137 9.01 8.41 18.69
CA GLN A 137 9.31 6.99 18.75
C GLN A 137 8.47 6.24 17.73
N ILE A 138 8.86 5.02 17.39
CA ILE A 138 8.09 4.15 16.49
C ILE A 138 6.68 3.92 17.02
N THR A 139 6.50 3.87 18.33
CA THR A 139 5.20 3.72 19.00
C THR A 139 4.23 4.81 18.61
N ASP A 140 4.70 6.05 18.42
CA ASP A 140 3.84 7.17 18.03
C ASP A 140 3.18 6.93 16.66
N THR A 141 3.90 6.28 15.75
CA THR A 141 3.36 5.88 14.44
C THR A 141 2.42 4.67 14.54
N LEU A 142 2.71 3.73 15.44
CA LEU A 142 1.91 2.52 15.61
C LEU A 142 0.56 2.81 16.31
N GLU A 143 0.53 3.78 17.21
CA GLU A 143 -0.66 4.14 17.99
C GLU A 143 -1.61 5.11 17.30
N THR A 144 -1.28 5.60 16.09
CA THR A 144 -2.23 6.41 15.31
C THR A 144 -3.49 5.63 14.96
N GLU A 145 -4.61 6.32 14.76
CA GLU A 145 -5.88 5.69 14.33
C GLU A 145 -5.84 5.17 12.88
N ASP A 146 -4.84 5.53 12.11
CA ASP A 146 -4.64 5.08 10.74
C ASP A 146 -4.43 3.58 10.68
N ARG A 147 -5.18 2.88 9.83
CA ARG A 147 -5.04 1.44 9.63
C ARG A 147 -3.75 1.08 8.90
N PHE A 148 -3.36 1.89 7.92
CA PHE A 148 -2.17 1.65 7.10
C PHE A 148 -1.06 2.63 7.46
N MET A 149 0.14 2.10 7.62
CA MET A 149 1.35 2.89 7.83
C MET A 149 2.26 2.82 6.60
N PRO A 150 2.96 3.92 6.26
CA PRO A 150 3.87 3.95 5.12
C PRO A 150 5.21 3.28 5.46
N LEU A 151 5.68 2.40 4.57
CA LEU A 151 7.04 1.86 4.54
C LEU A 151 7.66 2.27 3.21
N THR A 152 8.84 2.84 3.23
CA THR A 152 9.57 3.27 2.04
C THR A 152 10.83 2.45 1.83
N GLN A 153 11.30 2.37 0.57
CA GLN A 153 12.46 1.58 0.20
C GLN A 153 12.32 0.12 0.71
N ALA A 154 11.14 -0.44 0.51
CA ALA A 154 10.77 -1.74 1.06
C ALA A 154 11.35 -2.89 0.23
N GLU A 155 11.96 -3.85 0.92
CA GLU A 155 12.31 -5.16 0.41
C GLU A 155 11.42 -6.20 1.08
N ILE A 156 10.73 -7.03 0.29
CA ILE A 156 9.73 -7.98 0.76
C ILE A 156 10.16 -9.40 0.46
N ASP A 157 10.11 -10.27 1.45
CA ASP A 157 10.37 -11.71 1.36
C ASP A 157 9.19 -12.48 1.99
N PRO A 158 8.58 -13.45 1.28
CA PRO A 158 8.89 -13.90 -0.08
C PRO A 158 8.54 -12.86 -1.16
N ALA A 159 9.26 -12.92 -2.27
CA ALA A 159 9.02 -12.02 -3.41
C ALA A 159 7.60 -12.17 -3.97
N MET A 160 7.06 -11.07 -4.48
CA MET A 160 5.75 -11.01 -5.12
C MET A 160 5.78 -11.64 -6.52
N PRO A 161 4.62 -11.94 -7.13
CA PRO A 161 4.53 -12.43 -8.50
C PRO A 161 5.39 -11.61 -9.47
N GLY A 162 6.08 -12.29 -10.38
CA GLY A 162 7.07 -11.67 -11.26
C GLY A 162 8.43 -11.40 -10.58
N ASN A 163 8.72 -12.08 -9.46
CA ASN A 163 9.96 -11.95 -8.69
C ASN A 163 10.26 -10.52 -8.21
N ARG A 164 9.19 -9.78 -7.89
CA ARG A 164 9.29 -8.41 -7.37
C ARG A 164 9.44 -8.45 -5.86
N SER A 165 10.56 -7.97 -5.37
CA SER A 165 10.84 -7.85 -3.93
C SER A 165 11.06 -6.41 -3.46
N HIS A 166 11.39 -5.49 -4.36
CA HIS A 166 11.72 -4.10 -4.04
C HIS A 166 10.62 -3.14 -4.48
N PHE A 167 10.23 -2.26 -3.57
CA PHE A 167 9.19 -1.25 -3.78
C PHE A 167 9.60 0.07 -3.14
N ASP A 168 9.41 1.17 -3.85
CA ASP A 168 9.68 2.51 -3.30
C ASP A 168 8.73 2.86 -2.17
N PHE A 169 7.49 2.36 -2.27
CA PHE A 169 6.43 2.63 -1.30
C PHE A 169 5.53 1.42 -1.09
N VAL A 170 5.29 1.12 0.18
CA VAL A 170 4.35 0.10 0.66
C VAL A 170 3.49 0.70 1.76
N ALA A 171 2.18 0.56 1.65
CA ALA A 171 1.25 0.82 2.74
C ALA A 171 0.97 -0.50 3.47
N LEU A 172 1.43 -0.62 4.70
CA LEU A 172 1.34 -1.83 5.52
C LEU A 172 0.17 -1.72 6.50
N ASN A 173 -0.69 -2.73 6.53
CA ASN A 173 -1.80 -2.79 7.48
C ASN A 173 -1.27 -3.09 8.89
N LYS A 174 -1.43 -2.17 9.82
CA LYS A 174 -0.94 -2.29 11.21
C LYS A 174 -1.55 -3.49 11.94
N GLU A 175 -2.80 -3.85 11.65
CA GLU A 175 -3.47 -5.02 12.25
C GLU A 175 -2.86 -6.37 11.81
N ARG A 176 -1.99 -6.36 10.81
CA ARG A 176 -1.28 -7.54 10.29
C ARG A 176 0.15 -7.63 10.75
N ILE A 177 0.65 -6.62 11.44
CA ILE A 177 2.01 -6.62 11.99
C ILE A 177 2.06 -7.54 13.21
N VAL A 178 3.01 -8.47 13.21
CA VAL A 178 3.32 -9.35 14.34
C VAL A 178 4.45 -8.78 15.16
N SER A 179 5.45 -8.25 14.48
CA SER A 179 6.61 -7.64 15.13
C SER A 179 7.22 -6.57 14.24
N ILE A 180 7.81 -5.58 14.87
CA ILE A 180 8.62 -4.55 14.24
C ILE A 180 9.90 -4.42 15.06
N CYS A 181 11.03 -4.39 14.38
CA CYS A 181 12.34 -4.25 14.97
C CYS A 181 13.06 -3.06 14.34
N GLU A 182 13.52 -2.16 15.16
CA GLU A 182 14.41 -1.09 14.72
C GLU A 182 15.78 -1.66 14.40
N MET A 183 16.30 -1.29 13.24
CA MET A 183 17.63 -1.73 12.82
C MET A 183 18.63 -0.64 13.22
N PRO A 184 19.83 -1.00 13.70
CA PRO A 184 20.87 -0.01 13.97
C PRO A 184 21.16 0.77 12.68
N GLY A 185 21.12 2.09 12.78
CA GLY A 185 21.54 2.96 11.68
C GLY A 185 23.02 2.69 11.34
N ASN A 186 23.30 2.52 10.07
CA ASN A 186 24.68 2.47 9.58
C ASN A 186 25.34 3.81 9.68
#